data_67b852ac049ae4a7befb69401743bdd3
#
_entry.id   67b852ac049ae4a7befb69401743bdd3
#
_cell.length_a   1.000
_cell.length_b   1.000
_cell.length_c   1.000
_cell.angle_alpha   90.00
_cell.angle_beta   90.00
_cell.angle_gamma   90.00
#
_symmetry.space_group_name_H-M   'P 1'
#
loop_
_entity.id
_entity.type
_entity.pdbx_description
1 polymer ?
#
loop_
_entity_poly.entity_id
_entity_poly.type
_entity_poly.pdbx_seq_one_letter_code
_entity_poly.pdbx_strand_id
1 'polypeptide(L)'
;MSQGTSMGELAQFVFPNGKDATPEHYWDYAPSIAQTKTWIEAGEPTIYEAAFQANGVMAALDILIHKNGERIALEVKSSTSVKEYHLNDAALQYWVMEQAGYQPDRFFIMHINNQYVREGKIKVRKLFHWEEVTEEG
;
A
#
# COMPACT_ATOMS: atom_id res chain seq x y z
N MET A 1 4.37 -12.74 -17.58
CA MET A 1 4.53 -12.46 -17.40
C MET A 1 4.80 -11.98 -17.37
N SER A 2 4.56 -11.90 -17.68
CA SER A 2 4.79 -11.46 -17.63
C SER A 2 5.09 -10.96 -17.61
N GLN A 3 5.11 -11.90 -17.63
CA GLN A 3 5.36 -11.08 -17.76
C GLN A 3 5.46 -9.92 -17.17
N GLY A 4 5.32 -9.74 -16.76
CA GLY A 4 5.36 -8.33 -16.50
C GLY A 4 5.43 -7.98 -15.07
N THR A 5 5.76 -6.72 -14.83
CA THR A 5 5.83 -6.15 -13.51
C THR A 5 4.40 -5.78 -13.05
N SER A 6 4.02 -6.17 -11.85
CA SER A 6 2.70 -5.84 -11.32
C SER A 6 2.63 -4.34 -11.03
N MET A 7 1.40 -3.81 -10.89
CA MET A 7 1.22 -2.40 -10.56
C MET A 7 1.81 -2.08 -9.19
N GLY A 8 1.70 -3.01 -8.24
CA GLY A 8 2.31 -2.81 -6.94
C GLY A 8 3.82 -2.67 -7.02
N GLU A 9 4.44 -3.49 -7.88
CA GLU A 9 5.89 -3.41 -8.05
C GLU A 9 6.28 -2.11 -8.73
N LEU A 10 5.49 -1.65 -9.71
CA LEU A 10 5.77 -0.36 -10.35
C LEU A 10 5.66 0.78 -9.34
N ALA A 11 4.67 0.72 -8.46
CA ALA A 11 4.51 1.76 -7.45
C ALA A 11 5.71 1.81 -6.51
N GLN A 12 6.39 0.68 -6.29
CA GLN A 12 7.56 0.67 -5.43
C GLN A 12 8.69 1.52 -6.00
N PHE A 13 8.73 1.74 -7.29
CA PHE A 13 9.73 2.63 -7.88
C PHE A 13 9.48 4.09 -7.50
N VAL A 14 8.25 4.45 -7.16
CA VAL A 14 7.94 5.78 -6.67
C VAL A 14 8.50 5.96 -5.25
N PHE A 15 8.54 4.88 -4.49
CA PHE A 15 9.04 4.90 -3.12
C PHE A 15 10.13 3.84 -2.96
N PRO A 16 11.33 4.10 -3.50
CA PRO A 16 12.36 3.07 -3.52
C PRO A 16 13.00 2.82 -2.16
N ASN A 17 13.73 1.72 -2.09
CA ASN A 17 14.53 1.36 -0.92
C ASN A 17 13.69 0.98 0.29
N GLY A 18 12.48 0.47 0.06
CA GLY A 18 11.65 -0.01 1.15
C GLY A 18 12.02 -1.41 1.58
N LYS A 19 11.55 -1.77 2.76
CA LYS A 19 11.67 -3.13 3.27
C LYS A 19 10.47 -3.93 2.82
N ASP A 20 10.70 -5.12 2.30
CA ASP A 20 9.64 -5.93 1.68
C ASP A 20 9.20 -7.01 2.65
N ALA A 21 7.95 -6.91 3.10
CA ALA A 21 7.38 -7.86 4.05
C ALA A 21 6.56 -8.95 3.36
N THR A 22 6.67 -9.08 2.04
CA THR A 22 5.94 -10.14 1.31
C THR A 22 6.24 -11.50 1.94
N PRO A 23 5.20 -12.29 2.23
CA PRO A 23 5.43 -13.59 2.85
C PRO A 23 6.08 -14.56 1.88
N GLU A 24 6.88 -15.47 2.41
CA GLU A 24 7.47 -16.53 1.61
C GLU A 24 6.37 -17.41 0.99
N HIS A 25 5.31 -17.65 1.78
CA HIS A 25 4.17 -18.43 1.33
C HIS A 25 2.92 -17.60 1.51
N TYR A 26 2.10 -17.49 0.46
CA TYR A 26 0.92 -16.62 0.50
C TYR A 26 -0.11 -17.08 1.53
N TRP A 27 -0.03 -18.32 2.00
CA TRP A 27 -0.98 -18.83 3.00
C TRP A 27 -0.51 -18.60 4.43
N ASP A 28 0.65 -18.00 4.62
CA ASP A 28 1.20 -17.81 5.96
C ASP A 28 1.71 -16.39 6.10
N TYR A 29 0.86 -15.54 6.62
CA TYR A 29 1.22 -14.12 6.81
C TYR A 29 1.78 -13.83 8.19
N ALA A 30 1.86 -14.83 9.08
CA ALA A 30 2.37 -14.58 10.42
C ALA A 30 3.77 -13.96 10.43
N PRO A 31 4.73 -14.47 9.61
CA PRO A 31 6.04 -13.82 9.57
C PRO A 31 5.96 -12.39 9.04
N SER A 32 5.10 -12.14 8.05
CA SER A 32 4.96 -10.80 7.49
C SER A 32 4.39 -9.83 8.51
N ILE A 33 3.42 -10.28 9.30
CA ILE A 33 2.82 -9.44 10.33
C ILE A 33 3.86 -9.10 11.39
N ALA A 34 4.65 -10.08 11.82
CA ALA A 34 5.69 -9.85 12.82
C ALA A 34 6.77 -8.93 12.28
N GLN A 35 7.16 -9.13 11.02
CA GLN A 35 8.20 -8.31 10.41
C GLN A 35 7.73 -6.87 10.26
N THR A 36 6.48 -6.69 9.83
CA THR A 36 5.90 -5.35 9.70
C THR A 36 5.94 -4.60 11.02
N LYS A 37 5.52 -5.26 12.09
CA LYS A 37 5.53 -4.64 13.41
C LYS A 37 6.94 -4.25 13.83
N THR A 38 7.90 -5.14 13.61
CA THR A 38 9.29 -4.88 13.97
C THR A 38 9.81 -3.65 13.22
N TRP A 39 9.53 -3.58 11.91
CA TRP A 39 10.03 -2.47 11.10
C TRP A 39 9.35 -1.15 11.45
N ILE A 40 8.05 -1.17 11.76
CA ILE A 40 7.37 0.04 12.18
C ILE A 40 7.99 0.56 13.47
N GLU A 41 8.25 -0.32 14.42
CA GLU A 41 8.80 0.09 15.71
C GLU A 41 10.24 0.53 15.56
N ALA A 42 10.94 0.05 14.53
CA ALA A 42 12.30 0.48 14.26
C ALA A 42 12.36 1.81 13.50
N GLY A 43 11.21 2.32 13.07
CA GLY A 43 11.18 3.60 12.35
C GLY A 43 11.51 3.50 10.88
N GLU A 44 11.35 2.32 10.28
CA GLU A 44 11.62 2.18 8.84
C GLU A 44 10.73 3.11 8.03
N PRO A 45 11.31 3.89 7.10
CA PRO A 45 10.52 4.89 6.39
C PRO A 45 9.57 4.32 5.34
N THR A 46 9.88 3.16 4.77
CA THR A 46 9.06 2.57 3.71
C THR A 46 9.02 1.07 3.86
N ILE A 47 7.80 0.50 3.89
CA ILE A 47 7.60 -0.94 4.01
C ILE A 47 6.65 -1.35 2.89
N TYR A 48 7.06 -2.35 2.09
CA TYR A 48 6.21 -2.91 1.05
C TYR A 48 5.46 -4.12 1.60
N GLU A 49 4.22 -4.28 1.19
CA GLU A 49 3.37 -5.42 1.58
C GLU A 49 3.24 -5.53 3.08
N ALA A 50 3.06 -4.39 3.73
CA ALA A 50 2.91 -4.34 5.18
C ALA A 50 1.64 -5.08 5.59
N ALA A 51 1.77 -6.05 6.49
CA ALA A 51 0.65 -6.89 6.88
C ALA A 51 0.23 -6.61 8.31
N PHE A 52 -1.08 -6.56 8.51
CA PHE A 52 -1.69 -6.29 9.82
C PHE A 52 -2.79 -7.29 10.09
N GLN A 53 -3.02 -7.58 11.36
CA GLN A 53 -4.09 -8.49 11.75
C GLN A 53 -4.73 -7.99 13.03
N ALA A 54 -6.06 -8.01 13.08
CA ALA A 54 -6.80 -7.64 14.27
C ALA A 54 -8.16 -8.31 14.21
N ASN A 55 -8.60 -8.85 15.36
CA ASN A 55 -9.92 -9.45 15.49
C ASN A 55 -10.21 -10.51 14.43
N GLY A 56 -9.16 -11.28 14.08
CA GLY A 56 -9.30 -12.35 13.11
C GLY A 56 -9.31 -11.91 11.66
N VAL A 57 -9.11 -10.62 11.41
CA VAL A 57 -9.08 -10.06 10.05
C VAL A 57 -7.67 -9.63 9.72
N MET A 58 -7.20 -10.01 8.53
CA MET A 58 -5.86 -9.68 8.07
C MET A 58 -5.95 -8.75 6.87
N ALA A 59 -5.06 -7.77 6.82
CA ALA A 59 -4.96 -6.87 5.67
C ALA A 59 -3.49 -6.71 5.31
N ALA A 60 -3.22 -6.67 4.02
CA ALA A 60 -1.87 -6.42 3.50
C ALA A 60 -1.93 -5.15 2.67
N LEU A 61 -1.12 -4.19 3.06
CA LEU A 61 -1.08 -2.87 2.43
C LEU A 61 0.07 -2.83 1.45
N ASP A 62 -0.16 -2.29 0.25
CA ASP A 62 0.89 -2.29 -0.76
C ASP A 62 2.13 -1.54 -0.31
N ILE A 63 1.97 -0.33 0.21
CA ILE A 63 3.10 0.47 0.67
C ILE A 63 2.70 1.23 1.92
N LEU A 64 3.56 1.18 2.92
CA LEU A 64 3.39 1.97 4.14
C LEU A 64 4.58 2.89 4.29
N ILE A 65 4.30 4.17 4.50
CA ILE A 65 5.35 5.19 4.62
C ILE A 65 5.26 5.88 5.97
N HIS A 66 6.41 6.10 6.57
CA HIS A 66 6.52 6.90 7.79
C HIS A 66 7.41 8.09 7.47
N LYS A 67 6.83 9.29 7.48
CA LYS A 67 7.55 10.50 7.08
C LYS A 67 7.05 11.68 7.90
N ASN A 68 7.99 12.42 8.48
CA ASN A 68 7.68 13.63 9.23
C ASN A 68 6.66 13.38 10.35
N GLY A 69 6.77 12.22 10.99
CA GLY A 69 5.86 11.87 12.08
C GLY A 69 4.50 11.38 11.63
N GLU A 70 4.28 11.26 10.32
CA GLU A 70 3.01 10.77 9.79
C GLU A 70 3.16 9.35 9.28
N ARG A 71 2.12 8.56 9.49
CA ARG A 71 2.01 7.21 8.93
C ARG A 71 1.06 7.29 7.75
N ILE A 72 1.58 6.99 6.57
CA ILE A 72 0.84 7.13 5.31
C ILE A 72 0.67 5.76 4.69
N ALA A 73 -0.58 5.38 4.44
CA ALA A 73 -0.91 4.10 3.84
C ALA A 73 -1.23 4.29 2.37
N LEU A 74 -0.69 3.42 1.53
CA LEU A 74 -0.90 3.50 0.08
C LEU A 74 -1.39 2.16 -0.43
N GLU A 75 -2.51 2.18 -1.14
CA GLU A 75 -3.06 1.00 -1.79
C GLU A 75 -3.04 1.26 -3.29
N VAL A 76 -2.48 0.30 -4.05
CA VAL A 76 -2.28 0.46 -5.48
C VAL A 76 -3.35 -0.34 -6.23
N LYS A 77 -4.03 0.32 -7.15
CA LYS A 77 -5.08 -0.31 -7.96
C LYS A 77 -4.74 -0.17 -9.43
N SER A 78 -5.07 -1.18 -10.20
CA SER A 78 -4.75 -1.22 -11.63
C SER A 78 -5.85 -0.60 -12.49
N SER A 79 -6.81 0.10 -11.90
CA SER A 79 -7.85 0.77 -12.66
C SER A 79 -7.48 2.22 -12.88
N THR A 80 -8.20 2.87 -13.81
CA THR A 80 -7.93 4.27 -14.13
C THR A 80 -8.74 5.25 -13.31
N SER A 81 -9.56 4.75 -12.39
CA SER A 81 -10.34 5.59 -11.49
C SER A 81 -10.59 4.85 -10.21
N VAL A 82 -10.97 5.59 -9.17
CA VAL A 82 -11.32 5.00 -7.88
C VAL A 82 -12.79 4.59 -7.93
N LYS A 83 -13.07 3.33 -7.65
CA LYS A 83 -14.42 2.79 -7.62
C LYS A 83 -14.88 2.63 -6.19
N GLU A 84 -16.18 2.44 -6.03
CA GLU A 84 -16.74 2.29 -4.69
C GLU A 84 -16.13 1.11 -3.93
N TYR A 85 -15.91 -0.01 -4.63
CA TYR A 85 -15.32 -1.17 -3.95
C TYR A 85 -13.86 -0.91 -3.54
N HIS A 86 -13.17 0.00 -4.21
CA HIS A 86 -11.83 0.39 -3.77
C HIS A 86 -11.91 1.13 -2.44
N LEU A 87 -12.92 1.97 -2.27
CA LEU A 87 -13.12 2.69 -1.02
C LEU A 87 -13.47 1.72 0.10
N ASN A 88 -14.26 0.69 -0.19
CA ASN A 88 -14.59 -0.33 0.80
C ASN A 88 -13.34 -1.10 1.21
N ASP A 89 -12.47 -1.45 0.26
CA ASP A 89 -11.21 -2.11 0.58
C ASP A 89 -10.34 -1.24 1.46
N ALA A 90 -10.25 0.05 1.13
CA ALA A 90 -9.45 0.98 1.91
C ALA A 90 -10.00 1.13 3.33
N ALA A 91 -11.32 1.19 3.46
CA ALA A 91 -11.95 1.31 4.77
C ALA A 91 -11.64 0.09 5.63
N LEU A 92 -11.69 -1.10 5.04
CA LEU A 92 -11.37 -2.31 5.77
C LEU A 92 -9.92 -2.32 6.23
N GLN A 93 -9.00 -1.96 5.35
CA GLN A 93 -7.60 -1.92 5.69
C GLN A 93 -7.33 -0.87 6.78
N TYR A 94 -7.95 0.28 6.67
CA TYR A 94 -7.82 1.32 7.68
C TYR A 94 -8.28 0.79 9.03
N TRP A 95 -9.44 0.12 9.05
CA TRP A 95 -9.98 -0.42 10.28
C TRP A 95 -9.04 -1.46 10.90
N VAL A 96 -8.49 -2.36 10.08
CA VAL A 96 -7.58 -3.38 10.60
C VAL A 96 -6.34 -2.73 11.19
N MET A 97 -5.78 -1.72 10.50
CA MET A 97 -4.60 -1.02 11.00
C MET A 97 -4.91 -0.31 12.31
N GLU A 98 -6.08 0.32 12.39
CA GLU A 98 -6.48 1.01 13.60
C GLU A 98 -6.62 0.04 14.76
N GLN A 99 -7.28 -1.08 14.54
CA GLN A 99 -7.48 -2.08 15.59
C GLN A 99 -6.16 -2.74 16.01
N ALA A 100 -5.21 -2.83 15.09
CA ALA A 100 -3.90 -3.39 15.40
C ALA A 100 -2.99 -2.40 16.13
N GLY A 101 -3.42 -1.15 16.27
CA GLY A 101 -2.61 -0.14 16.96
C GLY A 101 -1.74 0.70 16.04
N TYR A 102 -1.94 0.62 14.74
CA TYR A 102 -1.12 1.33 13.76
C TYR A 102 -1.98 2.15 12.82
N GLN A 103 -2.88 2.95 13.37
CA GLN A 103 -3.79 3.76 12.57
C GLN A 103 -2.99 4.68 11.64
N PRO A 104 -3.32 4.70 10.34
CA PRO A 104 -2.65 5.64 9.44
C PRO A 104 -3.16 7.04 9.64
N ASP A 105 -2.26 8.01 9.49
CA ASP A 105 -2.66 9.41 9.52
C ASP A 105 -3.27 9.84 8.19
N ARG A 106 -2.80 9.24 7.10
CA ARG A 106 -3.34 9.49 5.77
C ARG A 106 -3.40 8.19 5.01
N PHE A 107 -4.41 8.05 4.16
CA PHE A 107 -4.59 6.85 3.33
C PHE A 107 -4.88 7.29 1.90
N PHE A 108 -4.08 6.79 0.97
CA PHE A 108 -4.22 7.12 -0.45
C PHE A 108 -4.48 5.88 -1.27
N ILE A 109 -5.27 6.04 -2.32
CA ILE A 109 -5.37 5.03 -3.38
C ILE A 109 -4.62 5.57 -4.59
N MET A 110 -3.66 4.79 -5.09
CA MET A 110 -2.91 5.12 -6.30
C MET A 110 -3.53 4.34 -7.45
N HIS A 111 -3.97 5.05 -8.47
CA HIS A 111 -4.55 4.40 -9.64
C HIS A 111 -3.89 4.93 -10.90
N ILE A 112 -4.16 4.29 -12.03
CA ILE A 112 -3.42 4.54 -13.26
C ILE A 112 -3.80 5.88 -13.88
N ASN A 113 -2.77 6.64 -14.29
CA ASN A 113 -2.95 7.83 -15.11
C ASN A 113 -3.04 7.39 -16.56
N ASN A 114 -4.26 7.19 -17.05
CA ASN A 114 -4.49 6.64 -18.37
C ASN A 114 -3.90 7.52 -19.47
N GLN A 115 -3.97 8.82 -19.31
CA GLN A 115 -3.46 9.73 -20.34
C GLN A 115 -1.95 9.66 -20.45
N TYR A 116 -1.27 9.55 -19.33
CA TYR A 116 0.18 9.49 -19.38
C TYR A 116 0.67 8.22 -20.06
N VAL A 117 0.01 7.09 -19.82
CA VAL A 117 0.46 5.81 -20.35
C VAL A 117 0.52 5.84 -21.87
N ARG A 118 -0.27 6.69 -22.51
CA ARG A 118 -0.31 6.75 -23.97
C ARG A 118 0.90 7.44 -24.60
N GLU A 119 1.76 8.02 -23.80
CA GLU A 119 2.85 8.83 -24.36
C GLU A 119 4.13 8.04 -24.59
N GLY A 120 4.11 6.77 -24.31
CA GLY A 120 5.21 5.91 -24.68
C GLY A 120 6.31 5.77 -23.66
N LYS A 121 6.90 6.87 -23.23
CA LYS A 121 7.92 6.80 -22.19
C LYS A 121 7.28 6.76 -20.81
N ILE A 122 7.73 5.82 -19.99
CA ILE A 122 7.15 5.66 -18.66
C ILE A 122 8.02 6.37 -17.63
N LYS A 123 7.47 7.40 -17.02
CA LYS A 123 8.03 8.01 -15.82
C LYS A 123 7.17 7.59 -14.67
N VAL A 124 7.71 6.79 -13.78
CA VAL A 124 6.92 6.09 -12.79
C VAL A 124 6.07 7.05 -11.96
N ARG A 125 6.62 8.21 -11.59
CA ARG A 125 5.87 9.14 -10.76
C ARG A 125 4.61 9.67 -11.44
N LYS A 126 4.61 9.74 -12.78
CA LYS A 126 3.45 10.25 -13.52
C LYS A 126 2.49 9.15 -13.93
N LEU A 127 2.89 7.90 -13.73
CA LEU A 127 2.03 6.78 -14.08
C LEU A 127 0.79 6.69 -13.21
N PHE A 128 0.85 7.25 -12.01
CA PHE A 128 -0.23 7.11 -11.04
C PHE A 128 -0.88 8.44 -10.70
N HIS A 129 -2.20 8.39 -10.53
CA HIS A 129 -2.95 9.43 -9.83
C HIS A 129 -3.12 8.98 -8.38
N TRP A 130 -3.18 9.95 -7.47
CA TRP A 130 -3.26 9.71 -6.04
C TRP A 130 -4.54 10.32 -5.52
N GLU A 131 -5.36 9.55 -4.82
CA GLU A 131 -6.57 10.06 -4.21
C GLU A 131 -6.55 9.77 -2.72
N GLU A 132 -6.64 10.82 -1.92
CA GLU A 132 -6.66 10.64 -0.48
C GLU A 132 -8.06 10.29 -0.04
N VAL A 133 -8.18 9.21 0.76
CA VAL A 133 -9.48 8.69 1.17
C VAL A 133 -9.61 8.64 2.69
N THR A 134 -8.76 9.36 3.40
CA THR A 134 -8.75 9.31 4.86
C THR A 134 -10.09 9.70 5.45
N GLU A 135 -10.73 10.69 4.89
CA GLU A 135 -11.99 11.18 5.43
C GLU A 135 -13.17 10.31 5.03
N GLU A 136 -12.99 9.48 4.02
CA GLU A 136 -14.03 8.55 3.62
C GLU A 136 -14.10 7.34 4.54
N GLY A 137 -13.00 7.05 5.19
CA GLY A 137 -12.94 5.96 6.15
C GLY A 137 -13.40 6.39 7.52
#